data_13bbe3cf139f58d6bc0a88751cf3e6b3
#
_entry.id   13bbe3cf139f58d6bc0a88751cf3e6b3
#
_cell.length_a   1.000
_cell.length_b   1.000
_cell.length_c   1.000
_cell.angle_alpha   90.00
_cell.angle_beta   90.00
_cell.angle_gamma   90.00
#
_symmetry.space_group_name_H-M   'P 1'
#
loop_
_entity.id
_entity.type
_entity.pdbx_description
1 polymer ?
#
loop_
_entity_poly.entity_id
_entity_poly.type
_entity_poly.pdbx_seq_one_letter_code
_entity_poly.pdbx_strand_id
1 'polypeptide(L)'
;MRKALKYGFLIFGMLILIGFALKGNITHEKFDSEKWKNWTESESEWSLRWDMMNSLRNNYELKGKSKTEIIELLGKPDSETKTDFRYYLGMSKRGINTGSLTIEFNENEIVTGFSVWQG
;
A
#
# COMPACT_ATOMS: atom_id res chain seq x y z
N MET A 1 -28.76 -7.50 -26.31
CA MET A 1 -28.28 -8.39 -25.24
C MET A 1 -26.89 -8.07 -24.72
N ARG A 2 -25.92 -7.85 -25.59
CA ARG A 2 -24.54 -7.52 -25.14
C ARG A 2 -24.45 -6.21 -24.36
N LYS A 3 -25.27 -5.21 -24.70
CA LYS A 3 -25.28 -3.92 -23.99
C LYS A 3 -25.84 -4.03 -22.58
N ALA A 4 -26.85 -4.86 -22.34
CA ALA A 4 -27.45 -5.06 -21.03
C ALA A 4 -26.49 -5.76 -20.05
N LEU A 5 -25.71 -6.74 -20.54
CA LEU A 5 -24.69 -7.43 -19.73
C LEU A 5 -23.57 -6.47 -19.32
N LYS A 6 -23.15 -5.60 -20.22
CA LYS A 6 -22.09 -4.61 -19.95
C LYS A 6 -22.51 -3.63 -18.85
N TYR A 7 -23.74 -3.15 -18.87
CA TYR A 7 -24.27 -2.24 -17.86
C TYR A 7 -24.49 -2.94 -16.50
N GLY A 8 -24.91 -4.19 -16.51
CA GLY A 8 -25.06 -4.98 -15.30
C GLY A 8 -23.75 -5.15 -14.55
N PHE A 9 -22.65 -5.39 -15.27
CA PHE A 9 -21.31 -5.48 -14.68
C PHE A 9 -20.84 -4.17 -14.09
N LEU A 10 -21.09 -3.05 -14.75
CA LEU A 10 -20.72 -1.72 -14.27
C LEU A 10 -21.49 -1.36 -13.00
N ILE A 11 -22.77 -1.63 -12.94
CA ILE A 11 -23.62 -1.35 -11.76
C ILE A 11 -23.17 -2.23 -10.57
N PHE A 12 -22.90 -3.50 -10.82
CA PHE A 12 -22.44 -4.43 -9.77
C PHE A 12 -21.07 -4.02 -9.22
N GLY A 13 -20.14 -3.65 -10.09
CA GLY A 13 -18.82 -3.16 -9.69
C GLY A 13 -18.90 -1.87 -8.89
N MET A 14 -19.81 -0.97 -9.26
CA MET A 14 -20.01 0.29 -8.56
C MET A 14 -20.56 0.09 -7.15
N LEU A 15 -21.50 -0.84 -6.97
CA LEU A 15 -22.04 -1.20 -5.66
C LEU A 15 -20.98 -1.80 -4.73
N ILE A 16 -20.10 -2.62 -5.25
CA ILE A 16 -18.98 -3.19 -4.49
C ILE A 16 -18.01 -2.09 -4.06
N LEU A 17 -17.68 -1.15 -4.96
CA LEU A 17 -16.80 -0.02 -4.66
C LEU A 17 -17.39 0.89 -3.58
N ILE A 18 -18.67 1.17 -3.60
CA ILE A 18 -19.35 1.97 -2.59
C ILE A 18 -19.32 1.26 -1.24
N GLY A 19 -19.58 -0.05 -1.20
CA GLY A 19 -19.50 -0.85 0.02
C GLY A 19 -18.10 -0.85 0.63
N PHE A 20 -17.06 -0.98 -0.19
CA PHE A 20 -15.67 -0.90 0.25
C PHE A 20 -15.29 0.50 0.74
N ALA A 21 -15.73 1.54 0.05
CA ALA A 21 -15.45 2.92 0.44
C ALA A 21 -16.07 3.26 1.81
N LEU A 22 -17.28 2.80 2.07
CA LEU A 22 -17.96 3.02 3.35
C LEU A 22 -17.27 2.29 4.50
N LYS A 23 -16.77 1.07 4.27
CA LYS A 23 -16.00 0.32 5.28
C LYS A 23 -14.62 0.93 5.50
N GLY A 24 -13.97 1.39 4.44
CA GLY A 24 -12.63 1.96 4.50
C GLY A 24 -12.55 3.28 5.26
N ASN A 25 -13.60 4.11 5.17
CA ASN A 25 -13.64 5.42 5.83
C ASN A 25 -13.78 5.36 7.36
N ILE A 26 -14.13 4.20 7.90
CA ILE A 26 -14.34 4.06 9.34
C ILE A 26 -13.03 3.77 10.07
N THR A 27 -12.04 3.13 9.42
CA THR A 27 -10.86 2.58 10.12
C THR A 27 -9.50 2.99 9.58
N HIS A 28 -9.31 3.13 8.26
CA HIS A 28 -7.98 3.32 7.67
C HIS A 28 -8.01 4.11 6.38
N GLU A 29 -6.92 4.81 6.11
CA GLU A 29 -6.67 5.48 4.84
C GLU A 29 -6.53 4.44 3.71
N LYS A 30 -7.22 4.66 2.61
CA LYS A 30 -7.10 3.81 1.43
C LYS A 30 -5.73 4.03 0.77
N PHE A 31 -5.06 2.93 0.41
CA PHE A 31 -3.78 3.02 -0.26
C PHE A 31 -3.91 3.75 -1.60
N ASP A 32 -3.02 4.73 -1.80
CA ASP A 32 -2.90 5.49 -3.04
C ASP A 32 -1.41 5.60 -3.37
N SER A 33 -1.01 5.05 -4.50
CA SER A 33 0.39 5.00 -4.92
C SER A 33 1.03 6.39 -5.01
N GLU A 34 0.31 7.35 -5.57
CA GLU A 34 0.81 8.72 -5.71
C GLU A 34 0.98 9.42 -4.35
N LYS A 35 0.03 9.25 -3.44
CA LYS A 35 0.14 9.79 -2.09
C LYS A 35 1.31 9.16 -1.34
N TRP A 36 1.51 7.84 -1.49
CA TRP A 36 2.62 7.13 -0.89
C TRP A 36 3.97 7.67 -1.40
N LYS A 37 4.13 7.77 -2.71
CA LYS A 37 5.37 8.22 -3.35
C LYS A 37 5.71 9.67 -3.02
N ASN A 38 4.71 10.53 -2.99
CA ASN A 38 4.89 11.97 -2.78
C ASN A 38 4.86 12.37 -1.31
N TRP A 39 4.71 11.40 -0.42
CA TRP A 39 4.67 11.67 1.01
C TRP A 39 6.00 12.21 1.52
N THR A 40 5.90 13.29 2.30
CA THR A 40 6.99 13.80 3.11
C THR A 40 6.49 13.90 4.54
N GLU A 41 7.36 13.61 5.51
CA GLU A 41 6.99 13.70 6.91
C GLU A 41 6.69 15.15 7.28
N SER A 42 5.46 15.40 7.74
CA SER A 42 5.01 16.74 8.15
C SER A 42 4.08 16.60 9.36
N GLU A 43 3.88 17.71 10.06
CA GLU A 43 3.01 17.72 11.25
C GLU A 43 1.58 17.26 10.97
N SER A 44 1.08 17.50 9.77
CA SER A 44 -0.28 17.12 9.39
C SER A 44 -0.41 15.73 8.81
N GLU A 45 0.69 15.13 8.32
CA GLU A 45 0.66 13.86 7.59
C GLU A 45 1.70 12.86 8.07
N TRP A 46 2.14 12.94 9.30
CA TRP A 46 3.20 12.09 9.84
C TRP A 46 2.90 10.60 9.78
N SER A 47 1.62 10.22 9.81
CA SER A 47 1.19 8.82 9.83
C SER A 47 0.58 8.33 8.53
N LEU A 48 0.69 9.09 7.43
CA LEU A 48 -0.01 8.77 6.18
C LEU A 48 0.32 7.36 5.67
N ARG A 49 1.60 7.01 5.58
CA ARG A 49 1.99 5.67 5.12
C ARG A 49 1.56 4.57 6.09
N TRP A 50 1.63 4.83 7.40
CA TRP A 50 1.08 3.92 8.41
C TRP A 50 -0.41 3.65 8.18
N ASP A 51 -1.16 4.72 7.96
CA ASP A 51 -2.60 4.64 7.77
C ASP A 51 -2.97 3.85 6.50
N MET A 52 -2.12 3.91 5.47
CA MET A 52 -2.30 3.16 4.23
C MET A 52 -1.85 1.70 4.30
N MET A 53 -1.07 1.31 5.30
CA MET A 53 -0.48 -0.03 5.37
C MET A 53 -1.51 -1.15 5.37
N ASN A 54 -2.61 -1.01 6.10
CA ASN A 54 -3.64 -2.04 6.13
C ASN A 54 -4.30 -2.21 4.75
N SER A 55 -4.57 -1.11 4.07
CA SER A 55 -5.12 -1.15 2.72
C SER A 55 -4.12 -1.80 1.75
N LEU A 56 -2.86 -1.44 1.85
CA LEU A 56 -1.81 -2.00 0.99
C LEU A 56 -1.71 -3.51 1.16
N ARG A 57 -1.55 -4.01 2.38
CA ARG A 57 -1.37 -5.44 2.60
C ARG A 57 -2.63 -6.27 2.38
N ASN A 58 -3.82 -5.69 2.55
CA ASN A 58 -5.08 -6.42 2.41
C ASN A 58 -5.62 -6.42 0.98
N ASN A 59 -5.31 -5.40 0.20
CA ASN A 59 -5.90 -5.21 -1.14
C ASN A 59 -4.90 -5.37 -2.29
N TYR A 60 -3.61 -5.46 -1.99
CA TYR A 60 -2.56 -5.61 -2.99
C TYR A 60 -1.70 -6.82 -2.66
N GLU A 61 -1.47 -7.65 -3.65
CA GLU A 61 -0.59 -8.80 -3.48
C GLU A 61 0.84 -8.37 -3.77
N LEU A 62 1.64 -8.19 -2.72
CA LEU A 62 3.05 -7.81 -2.86
C LEU A 62 3.92 -9.01 -3.22
N LYS A 63 3.63 -10.17 -2.62
CA LYS A 63 4.37 -11.40 -2.88
C LYS A 63 4.21 -11.81 -4.34
N GLY A 64 5.32 -12.12 -4.99
CA GLY A 64 5.35 -12.50 -6.40
C GLY A 64 5.60 -11.33 -7.35
N LYS A 65 5.57 -10.10 -6.88
CA LYS A 65 5.91 -8.93 -7.70
C LYS A 65 7.41 -8.81 -7.90
N SER A 66 7.80 -8.21 -9.03
CA SER A 66 9.21 -7.90 -9.28
C SER A 66 9.63 -6.60 -8.59
N LYS A 67 10.95 -6.37 -8.47
CA LYS A 67 11.47 -5.10 -7.96
C LYS A 67 10.92 -3.91 -8.74
N THR A 68 10.85 -4.03 -10.08
CA THR A 68 10.31 -2.98 -10.95
C THR A 68 8.87 -2.65 -10.61
N GLU A 69 8.04 -3.68 -10.41
CA GLU A 69 6.64 -3.51 -10.02
C GLU A 69 6.50 -2.85 -8.65
N ILE A 70 7.36 -3.19 -7.70
CA ILE A 70 7.37 -2.56 -6.38
C ILE A 70 7.76 -1.07 -6.50
N ILE A 71 8.74 -0.73 -7.31
CA ILE A 71 9.14 0.65 -7.53
C ILE A 71 8.03 1.45 -8.20
N GLU A 72 7.32 0.84 -9.14
CA GLU A 72 6.15 1.49 -9.77
C GLU A 72 5.03 1.75 -8.77
N LEU A 73 4.83 0.83 -7.82
CA LEU A 73 3.77 0.93 -6.82
C LEU A 73 4.13 1.86 -5.65
N LEU A 74 5.33 1.73 -5.11
CA LEU A 74 5.76 2.39 -3.88
C LEU A 74 6.85 3.45 -4.07
N GLY A 75 7.42 3.56 -5.26
CA GLY A 75 8.52 4.45 -5.55
C GLY A 75 9.87 3.90 -5.08
N LYS A 76 10.90 4.72 -5.16
CA LYS A 76 12.25 4.36 -4.73
C LYS A 76 12.25 4.10 -3.21
N PRO A 77 12.85 2.97 -2.76
CA PRO A 77 12.96 2.72 -1.32
C PRO A 77 13.86 3.74 -0.62
N ASP A 78 13.59 3.95 0.66
CA ASP A 78 14.40 4.84 1.50
C ASP A 78 15.76 4.23 1.81
N SER A 79 15.83 2.92 1.90
CA SER A 79 17.08 2.18 1.91
C SER A 79 16.91 0.82 1.21
N GLU A 80 17.99 0.31 0.67
CA GLU A 80 17.96 -0.97 -0.02
C GLU A 80 19.24 -1.78 0.21
N THR A 81 19.08 -3.10 0.23
CA THR A 81 20.18 -4.05 0.17
C THR A 81 20.01 -4.90 -1.10
N LYS A 82 20.88 -5.89 -1.29
CA LYS A 82 20.73 -6.83 -2.41
C LYS A 82 19.45 -7.65 -2.32
N THR A 83 18.92 -7.85 -1.11
CA THR A 83 17.82 -8.77 -0.84
C THR A 83 16.56 -8.10 -0.35
N ASP A 84 16.60 -6.83 0.00
CA ASP A 84 15.39 -6.15 0.51
C ASP A 84 15.33 -4.67 0.14
N PHE A 85 14.09 -4.16 0.18
CA PHE A 85 13.77 -2.74 0.13
C PHE A 85 13.15 -2.34 1.47
N ARG A 86 13.52 -1.17 1.97
CA ARG A 86 12.94 -0.63 3.19
C ARG A 86 12.31 0.73 2.91
N TYR A 87 11.05 0.87 3.31
CA TYR A 87 10.29 2.12 3.21
C TYR A 87 9.96 2.63 4.60
N TYR A 88 10.32 3.88 4.87
CA TYR A 88 9.99 4.54 6.13
C TYR A 88 8.49 4.85 6.16
N LEU A 89 7.82 4.54 7.25
CA LEU A 89 6.38 4.74 7.41
C LEU A 89 6.02 5.99 8.21
N GLY A 90 7.00 6.64 8.79
CA GLY A 90 6.78 7.76 9.67
C GLY A 90 6.34 7.34 11.06
N MET A 91 5.82 8.30 11.80
CA MET A 91 5.35 8.10 13.16
C MET A 91 3.90 7.57 13.13
N SER A 92 3.57 6.63 14.01
CA SER A 92 2.21 6.14 14.13
C SER A 92 1.26 7.23 14.61
N LYS A 93 -0.05 7.04 14.41
CA LYS A 93 -1.07 8.00 14.87
C LYS A 93 -0.99 8.31 16.36
N ARG A 94 -0.50 7.38 17.17
CA ARG A 94 -0.31 7.58 18.60
C ARG A 94 0.95 8.38 18.95
N GLY A 95 1.78 8.68 17.94
CA GLY A 95 2.92 9.58 18.10
C GLY A 95 4.09 9.03 18.92
N ILE A 96 4.12 7.72 19.16
CA ILE A 96 5.11 7.12 20.08
C ILE A 96 6.24 6.43 19.32
N ASN A 97 5.95 5.76 18.23
CA ASN A 97 6.93 4.95 17.49
C ASN A 97 6.92 5.23 16.00
N THR A 98 8.11 5.27 15.43
CA THR A 98 8.29 5.24 13.97
C THR A 98 8.24 3.79 13.49
N GLY A 99 8.18 3.60 12.18
CA GLY A 99 8.16 2.27 11.62
C GLY A 99 8.66 2.19 10.20
N SER A 100 8.83 0.98 9.74
CA SER A 100 9.27 0.72 8.37
C SER A 100 8.61 -0.53 7.80
N LEU A 101 8.42 -0.51 6.48
CA LEU A 101 8.02 -1.65 5.69
C LEU A 101 9.28 -2.22 5.04
N THR A 102 9.55 -3.49 5.28
CA THR A 102 10.65 -4.21 4.64
C THR A 102 10.09 -5.23 3.67
N ILE A 103 10.52 -5.16 2.41
CA ILE A 103 10.10 -6.08 1.36
C ILE A 103 11.31 -6.92 0.96
N GLU A 104 11.18 -8.24 1.07
CA GLU A 104 12.26 -9.19 0.79
C GLU A 104 12.11 -9.79 -0.60
N PHE A 105 13.24 -9.94 -1.30
CA PHE A 105 13.32 -10.49 -2.65
C PHE A 105 14.19 -11.74 -2.69
N ASN A 106 13.88 -12.64 -3.61
CA ASN A 106 14.73 -13.80 -3.91
C ASN A 106 15.82 -13.44 -4.94
N GLU A 107 16.59 -14.44 -5.35
CA GLU A 107 17.68 -14.28 -6.32
C GLU A 107 17.21 -13.76 -7.69
N ASN A 108 15.96 -14.02 -8.03
CA ASN A 108 15.34 -13.57 -9.28
C ASN A 108 14.70 -12.19 -9.16
N GLU A 109 14.91 -11.49 -8.04
CA GLU A 109 14.35 -10.17 -7.77
C GLU A 109 12.82 -10.16 -7.70
N ILE A 110 12.25 -11.24 -7.16
CA ILE A 110 10.80 -11.40 -6.94
C ILE A 110 10.54 -11.39 -5.44
N VAL A 111 9.48 -10.69 -5.03
CA VAL A 111 9.10 -10.57 -3.63
C VAL A 111 8.72 -11.93 -3.05
N THR A 112 9.39 -12.33 -1.98
CA THR A 112 9.09 -13.55 -1.23
C THR A 112 8.25 -13.28 0.00
N GLY A 113 8.28 -12.06 0.51
CA GLY A 113 7.51 -11.67 1.68
C GLY A 113 7.77 -10.23 2.07
N PHE A 114 7.06 -9.77 3.07
CA PHE A 114 7.28 -8.45 3.64
C PHE A 114 6.96 -8.46 5.13
N SER A 115 7.49 -7.48 5.85
CA SER A 115 7.21 -7.29 7.27
C SER A 115 7.11 -5.80 7.60
N VAL A 116 6.31 -5.50 8.61
CA VAL A 116 6.13 -4.14 9.11
C VAL A 116 6.70 -4.09 10.52
N TRP A 117 7.64 -3.18 10.75
CA TRP A 117 8.34 -3.04 12.01
C TRP A 117 7.98 -1.74 12.70
N GLN A 118 7.84 -1.79 14.02
CA GLN A 118 7.71 -0.62 14.88
C GLN A 118 8.99 -0.43 15.69
N GLY A 119 9.41 0.81 15.81
CA GLY A 119 10.54 1.13 16.67
C GLY A 119 11.79 1.57 15.99
#